data_99c49ea7bbfcf658ba38a07189769814
#
_entry.id   99c49ea7bbfcf658ba38a07189769814
#
_cell.length_a   1.000
_cell.length_b   1.000
_cell.length_c   1.000
_cell.angle_alpha   90.00
_cell.angle_beta   90.00
_cell.angle_gamma   90.00
#
_symmetry.space_group_name_H-M   'P 1'
#
loop_
_entity.id
_entity.type
_entity.pdbx_description
1 polymer ?
#
loop_
_entity_poly.entity_id
_entity_poly.type
_entity_poly.pdbx_seq_one_letter_code
_entity_poly.pdbx_strand_id
1 'polypeptide(L)'
;MPAVTPSPVGSQPFFRNRIVVKLIIAIIQPAKLEAVKEALTRVEVHRLTVLDCQGFGRQKGKTGIFRGQERTVNLLRKVQLQIAVNEEFVQPTIDAILEGGRTGESGELGDGKIFVLPMDDCVRIRTGERGPEAI
;
A
#
# COMPACT_ATOMS: atom_id res chain seq x y z
N MET A 1 -16.38 32.26 -19.11
CA MET A 1 -15.84 31.98 -18.53
C MET A 1 -15.39 31.97 -18.23
N PRO A 2 -15.41 32.04 -18.38
CA PRO A 2 -14.71 31.87 -17.96
C PRO A 2 -14.06 31.57 -17.66
N ALA A 3 -14.15 31.63 -18.01
CA ALA A 3 -13.28 31.17 -17.63
C ALA A 3 -12.78 30.88 -17.11
N VAL A 4 -12.98 30.79 -17.17
CA VAL A 4 -12.26 30.36 -16.52
C VAL A 4 -11.58 30.23 -16.05
N THR A 5 -11.70 30.32 -16.15
CA THR A 5 -10.85 30.10 -15.61
C THR A 5 -10.16 30.00 -15.14
N PRO A 6 -10.02 30.10 -15.10
CA PRO A 6 -9.13 29.77 -14.47
C PRO A 6 -8.63 29.47 -13.90
N SER A 7 -8.72 29.36 -14.03
CA SER A 7 -8.05 28.87 -13.39
C SER A 7 -7.44 28.79 -13.13
N PRO A 8 -7.47 28.96 -13.27
CA PRO A 8 -6.68 28.70 -12.83
C PRO A 8 -5.98 28.53 -12.58
N VAL A 9 -6.16 28.42 -13.22
CA VAL A 9 -5.49 28.18 -12.85
C VAL A 9 -4.82 28.35 -12.12
N GLY A 10 -4.96 29.06 -12.41
CA GLY A 10 -4.20 29.44 -11.28
C GLY A 10 -4.00 28.44 -10.34
N SER A 11 -4.62 27.67 -10.49
CA SER A 11 -4.44 26.54 -9.65
C SER A 11 -3.07 25.98 -9.72
N GLN A 12 -2.31 26.38 -10.67
CA GLN A 12 -1.01 25.79 -10.80
C GLN A 12 -0.10 26.10 -9.65
N PRO A 13 -0.06 27.29 -9.13
CA PRO A 13 0.81 27.52 -7.98
C PRO A 13 0.50 26.59 -6.84
N PHE A 14 -0.75 26.36 -6.61
CA PHE A 14 -1.08 25.52 -5.50
C PHE A 14 -0.72 24.07 -5.76
N PHE A 15 -0.67 23.63 -6.99
CA PHE A 15 -0.21 22.29 -7.26
C PHE A 15 1.23 22.10 -6.80
N ARG A 16 2.06 23.08 -7.01
CA ARG A 16 3.46 22.96 -6.66
C ARG A 16 3.69 22.99 -5.17
N ASN A 17 2.84 23.72 -4.48
CA ASN A 17 3.04 23.94 -3.06
C ASN A 17 2.20 23.07 -2.19
N ARG A 18 1.41 22.24 -2.80
CA ARG A 18 0.48 21.44 -2.09
C ARG A 18 1.18 20.31 -1.37
N ILE A 19 0.65 19.95 -0.23
CA ILE A 19 1.11 18.80 0.50
C ILE A 19 0.79 17.58 -0.32
N VAL A 20 1.75 16.67 -0.43
CA VAL A 20 1.62 15.49 -1.26
C VAL A 20 0.97 14.37 -0.45
N VAL A 21 0.00 13.72 -1.06
CA VAL A 21 -0.68 12.58 -0.47
C VAL A 21 -0.35 11.38 -1.34
N LYS A 22 -0.05 10.27 -0.71
CA LYS A 22 0.35 9.05 -1.42
C LYS A 22 -0.54 7.89 -1.06
N LEU A 23 -0.71 6.99 -2.00
CA LEU A 23 -1.38 5.73 -1.75
C LEU A 23 -0.32 4.65 -1.71
N ILE A 24 -0.29 3.93 -0.60
CA ILE A 24 0.63 2.82 -0.44
C ILE A 24 -0.19 1.55 -0.54
N ILE A 25 0.21 0.70 -1.48
CA ILE A 25 -0.41 -0.60 -1.66
C ILE A 25 0.64 -1.63 -1.31
N ALA A 26 0.33 -2.49 -0.36
CA ALA A 26 1.26 -3.52 0.07
C ALA A 26 0.62 -4.89 -0.14
N ILE A 27 1.35 -5.77 -0.81
CA ILE A 27 0.93 -7.16 -0.96
C ILE A 27 1.79 -7.96 0.00
N ILE A 28 1.14 -8.59 0.98
CA ILE A 28 1.87 -9.29 2.05
C ILE A 28 1.34 -10.70 2.21
N GLN A 29 2.06 -11.50 2.94
CA GLN A 29 1.60 -12.84 3.30
C GLN A 29 0.47 -12.74 4.32
N PRO A 30 -0.57 -13.56 4.20
CA PRO A 30 -1.68 -13.49 5.16
C PRO A 30 -1.21 -13.66 6.60
N ALA A 31 -0.24 -14.51 6.84
CA ALA A 31 0.24 -14.76 8.20
C ALA A 31 0.95 -13.56 8.80
N LYS A 32 1.31 -12.57 7.98
CA LYS A 32 2.03 -11.40 8.47
C LYS A 32 1.10 -10.22 8.77
N LEU A 33 -0.19 -10.37 8.52
CA LEU A 33 -1.10 -9.24 8.65
C LEU A 33 -1.07 -8.62 10.04
N GLU A 34 -1.13 -9.45 11.08
CA GLU A 34 -1.18 -8.89 12.42
C GLU A 34 0.12 -8.17 12.79
N ALA A 35 1.25 -8.73 12.40
CA ALA A 35 2.54 -8.10 12.68
C ALA A 35 2.66 -6.76 11.96
N VAL A 36 2.18 -6.71 10.71
CA VAL A 36 2.21 -5.46 9.95
C VAL A 36 1.29 -4.43 10.59
N LYS A 37 0.09 -4.85 11.00
CA LYS A 37 -0.83 -3.93 11.66
C LYS A 37 -0.24 -3.35 12.94
N GLU A 38 0.42 -4.20 13.73
CA GLU A 38 1.06 -3.73 14.94
C GLU A 38 2.16 -2.71 14.65
N ALA A 39 2.98 -3.01 13.65
CA ALA A 39 4.06 -2.09 13.29
C ALA A 39 3.50 -0.75 12.81
N LEU A 40 2.43 -0.79 12.02
CA LEU A 40 1.79 0.43 11.54
C LEU A 40 1.21 1.23 12.70
N THR A 41 0.62 0.57 13.67
CA THR A 41 0.07 1.26 14.83
C THR A 41 1.15 2.01 15.59
N ARG A 42 2.35 1.44 15.68
CA ARG A 42 3.44 2.08 16.40
C ARG A 42 3.88 3.38 15.73
N VAL A 43 3.65 3.54 14.44
CA VAL A 43 3.96 4.79 13.75
C VAL A 43 2.71 5.60 13.49
N GLU A 44 1.62 5.27 14.19
CA GLU A 44 0.38 6.04 14.18
C GLU A 44 -0.34 6.01 12.82
N VAL A 45 -0.18 4.94 12.09
CA VAL A 45 -0.93 4.71 10.87
C VAL A 45 -1.98 3.68 11.19
N HIS A 46 -3.23 4.12 11.34
CA HIS A 46 -4.30 3.27 11.85
C HIS A 46 -5.36 2.93 10.81
N ARG A 47 -5.45 3.72 9.75
CA ARG A 47 -6.54 3.58 8.80
C ARG A 47 -6.03 2.93 7.53
N LEU A 48 -6.50 1.74 7.31
CA LEU A 48 -6.10 0.99 6.12
C LEU A 48 -7.25 0.10 5.72
N THR A 49 -7.25 -0.26 4.45
CA THR A 49 -8.22 -1.20 3.91
C THR A 49 -7.51 -2.50 3.62
N VAL A 50 -8.14 -3.60 4.00
CA VAL A 50 -7.57 -4.92 3.84
C VAL A 50 -8.40 -5.69 2.84
N LEU A 51 -7.75 -6.26 1.83
CA LEU A 51 -8.43 -7.05 0.81
C LEU A 51 -7.75 -8.40 0.68
N ASP A 52 -8.56 -9.44 0.51
CA ASP A 52 -8.02 -10.73 0.12
C ASP A 52 -7.67 -10.68 -1.35
N CYS A 53 -6.55 -11.30 -1.71
CA CYS A 53 -6.16 -11.36 -3.10
C CYS A 53 -5.31 -12.58 -3.33
N GLN A 54 -4.94 -12.81 -4.58
CA GLN A 54 -4.11 -13.92 -4.94
C GLN A 54 -2.98 -13.43 -5.83
N GLY A 55 -1.78 -13.88 -5.52
CA GLY A 55 -0.63 -13.56 -6.33
C GLY A 55 -0.27 -14.74 -7.21
N PHE A 56 0.15 -14.42 -8.42
CA PHE A 56 0.61 -15.43 -9.35
C PHE A 56 2.13 -15.49 -9.26
N GLY A 57 2.65 -16.68 -9.03
CA GLY A 57 4.08 -16.80 -8.98
C GLY A 57 4.53 -17.98 -8.17
N ARG A 58 5.78 -17.88 -7.71
CA ARG A 58 6.44 -18.94 -6.98
C ARG A 58 6.76 -18.49 -5.59
N GLN A 59 6.67 -19.42 -4.65
CA GLN A 59 7.03 -19.14 -3.28
C GLN A 59 8.00 -20.21 -2.83
N LYS A 60 8.97 -19.81 -1.99
CA LYS A 60 10.00 -20.73 -1.53
C LYS A 60 9.35 -21.96 -0.89
N GLY A 61 9.80 -23.14 -1.30
CA GLY A 61 9.31 -24.37 -0.74
C GLY A 61 7.95 -24.80 -1.23
N LYS A 62 7.39 -24.09 -2.19
CA LYS A 62 6.06 -24.42 -2.69
C LYS A 62 6.07 -25.11 -4.05
N THR A 63 7.22 -25.31 -4.61
CA THR A 63 7.33 -26.10 -5.83
C THR A 63 7.30 -27.56 -5.43
N GLY A 64 6.44 -28.33 -6.06
CA GLY A 64 6.29 -29.71 -5.73
C GLY A 64 6.32 -30.58 -6.96
N ILE A 65 6.37 -31.87 -6.72
CA ILE A 65 6.33 -32.86 -7.79
C ILE A 65 5.03 -33.63 -7.66
N PHE A 66 4.29 -33.68 -8.74
CA PHE A 66 3.03 -34.38 -8.76
C PHE A 66 3.03 -35.29 -9.96
N ARG A 67 2.94 -36.61 -9.73
CA ARG A 67 2.98 -37.62 -10.79
C ARG A 67 4.24 -37.52 -11.62
N GLY A 68 5.37 -37.26 -10.96
CA GLY A 68 6.63 -37.16 -11.65
C GLY A 68 6.88 -35.85 -12.35
N GLN A 69 6.00 -34.89 -12.23
CA GLN A 69 6.16 -33.58 -12.85
C GLN A 69 6.27 -32.52 -11.80
N GLU A 70 7.21 -31.64 -12.01
CA GLU A 70 7.35 -30.50 -11.14
C GLU A 70 6.18 -29.55 -11.38
N ARG A 71 5.58 -29.10 -10.31
CA ARG A 71 4.46 -28.18 -10.40
C ARG A 71 4.76 -26.95 -9.58
N THR A 72 4.47 -25.79 -10.16
CA THR A 72 4.58 -24.53 -9.49
C THR A 72 3.19 -24.12 -9.03
N VAL A 73 3.11 -23.68 -7.79
CA VAL A 73 1.86 -23.13 -7.31
C VAL A 73 1.66 -21.80 -7.99
N ASN A 74 0.58 -21.65 -8.74
CA ASN A 74 0.40 -20.50 -9.58
C ASN A 74 -0.34 -19.38 -8.89
N LEU A 75 -1.34 -19.71 -8.06
CA LEU A 75 -2.11 -18.70 -7.37
C LEU A 75 -1.96 -18.92 -5.88
N LEU A 76 -1.39 -17.93 -5.21
CA LEU A 76 -1.12 -17.99 -3.78
C LEU A 76 -1.94 -16.92 -3.09
N ARG A 77 -2.55 -17.29 -1.97
CA ARG A 77 -3.31 -16.31 -1.19
C ARG A 77 -2.38 -15.25 -0.66
N LYS A 78 -2.80 -14.03 -0.80
CA LYS A 78 -2.10 -12.86 -0.29
C LYS A 78 -3.12 -11.90 0.30
N VAL A 79 -2.61 -10.90 0.98
CA VAL A 79 -3.43 -9.83 1.51
C VAL A 79 -2.92 -8.54 0.92
N GLN A 80 -3.85 -7.72 0.45
CA GLN A 80 -3.50 -6.40 -0.05
C GLN A 80 -3.95 -5.35 0.94
N LEU A 81 -3.05 -4.46 1.29
CA LEU A 81 -3.34 -3.32 2.13
C LEU A 81 -3.36 -2.08 1.27
N GLN A 82 -4.34 -1.21 1.51
CA GLN A 82 -4.41 0.09 0.85
C GLN A 82 -4.36 1.15 1.94
N ILE A 83 -3.34 1.99 1.89
CA ILE A 83 -3.08 2.95 2.95
C ILE A 83 -2.80 4.29 2.31
N ALA A 84 -3.70 5.26 2.53
CA ALA A 84 -3.49 6.62 2.06
C ALA A 84 -2.81 7.39 3.18
N VAL A 85 -1.72 8.06 2.88
CA VAL A 85 -0.96 8.78 3.91
C VAL A 85 -0.49 10.11 3.38
N ASN A 86 -0.27 11.02 4.32
CA ASN A 86 0.40 12.28 4.01
C ASN A 86 1.89 12.02 3.84
N GLU A 87 2.55 12.98 3.21
CA GLU A 87 3.94 12.80 2.80
C GLU A 87 4.84 12.38 3.96
N GLU A 88 4.66 12.99 5.11
CA GLU A 88 5.55 12.69 6.23
C GLU A 88 5.39 11.29 6.76
N PHE A 89 4.31 10.61 6.42
CA PHE A 89 4.07 9.24 6.87
C PHE A 89 4.49 8.19 5.86
N VAL A 90 4.98 8.60 4.69
CA VAL A 90 5.30 7.63 3.64
C VAL A 90 6.40 6.68 4.08
N GLN A 91 7.54 7.22 4.49
CA GLN A 91 8.66 6.35 4.85
C GLN A 91 8.38 5.57 6.12
N PRO A 92 7.81 6.17 7.17
CA PRO A 92 7.45 5.37 8.35
C PRO A 92 6.50 4.22 8.01
N THR A 93 5.56 4.43 7.09
CA THR A 93 4.65 3.36 6.69
C THR A 93 5.42 2.25 5.98
N ILE A 94 6.31 2.62 5.06
CA ILE A 94 7.11 1.63 4.35
C ILE A 94 7.94 0.82 5.34
N ASP A 95 8.62 1.52 6.25
CA ASP A 95 9.48 0.83 7.22
C ASP A 95 8.69 -0.12 8.10
N ALA A 96 7.49 0.29 8.51
CA ALA A 96 6.65 -0.56 9.34
C ALA A 96 6.21 -1.82 8.60
N ILE A 97 5.86 -1.67 7.33
CA ILE A 97 5.47 -2.83 6.53
C ILE A 97 6.65 -3.76 6.33
N LEU A 98 7.84 -3.21 6.11
CA LEU A 98 9.03 -4.04 5.97
C LEU A 98 9.32 -4.80 7.26
N GLU A 99 9.18 -4.13 8.39
CA GLU A 99 9.43 -4.77 9.67
C GLU A 99 8.46 -5.91 9.91
N GLY A 100 7.18 -5.68 9.70
CA GLY A 100 6.17 -6.68 10.02
C GLY A 100 5.99 -7.74 8.95
N GLY A 101 6.31 -7.43 7.72
CA GLY A 101 6.01 -8.33 6.59
C GLY A 101 7.15 -9.22 6.16
N ARG A 102 8.36 -8.92 6.56
CA ARG A 102 9.53 -9.68 6.13
C ARG A 102 9.66 -10.95 6.93
N THR A 103 10.00 -12.05 6.27
CA THR A 103 10.23 -13.31 6.93
C THR A 103 11.70 -13.40 7.33
N GLY A 104 11.96 -13.47 8.63
CA GLY A 104 13.32 -13.49 9.12
C GLY A 104 14.03 -12.18 8.86
N GLU A 105 15.34 -12.15 9.00
CA GLU A 105 16.10 -10.93 8.85
C GLU A 105 16.31 -10.56 7.39
N SER A 106 16.48 -11.54 6.53
CA SER A 106 16.81 -11.27 5.15
C SER A 106 15.62 -11.42 4.20
N GLY A 107 14.48 -11.84 4.74
CA GLY A 107 13.30 -12.01 3.92
C GLY A 107 13.31 -13.31 3.13
N GLU A 108 12.18 -13.59 2.52
CA GLU A 108 12.03 -14.79 1.69
C GLU A 108 11.25 -14.46 0.44
N LEU A 109 11.45 -15.27 -0.56
CA LEU A 109 10.66 -15.20 -1.77
C LEU A 109 9.19 -15.35 -1.39
N GLY A 110 8.34 -14.47 -1.90
CA GLY A 110 6.93 -14.50 -1.58
C GLY A 110 6.51 -13.57 -0.47
N ASP A 111 7.45 -12.84 0.13
CA ASP A 111 7.10 -11.87 1.17
C ASP A 111 6.24 -10.72 0.64
N GLY A 112 6.27 -10.48 -0.67
CA GLY A 112 5.42 -9.46 -1.26
C GLY A 112 6.18 -8.22 -1.65
N LYS A 113 5.43 -7.15 -1.90
CA LYS A 113 6.07 -5.90 -2.30
C LYS A 113 5.15 -4.74 -1.98
N ILE A 114 5.72 -3.56 -2.02
CA ILE A 114 5.04 -2.32 -1.69
C ILE A 114 5.07 -1.42 -2.92
N PHE A 115 3.92 -0.87 -3.25
CA PHE A 115 3.80 0.11 -4.32
C PHE A 115 3.47 1.45 -3.71
N VAL A 116 4.13 2.50 -4.19
CA VAL A 116 3.87 3.86 -3.72
C VAL A 116 3.41 4.67 -4.91
N LEU A 117 2.21 5.21 -4.82
CA LEU A 117 1.60 5.93 -5.93
C LEU A 117 1.22 7.33 -5.51
N PRO A 118 1.41 8.30 -6.41
CA PRO A 118 0.88 9.63 -6.12
C PRO A 118 -0.64 9.60 -6.22
N MET A 119 -1.28 10.39 -5.39
CA MET A 119 -2.74 10.52 -5.43
C MET A 119 -3.08 11.93 -5.84
N ASP A 120 -4.03 12.05 -6.74
CA ASP A 120 -4.52 13.36 -7.11
C ASP A 120 -5.32 13.99 -5.99
N ASP A 121 -6.08 13.18 -5.27
CA ASP A 121 -6.95 13.70 -4.23
C ASP A 121 -7.40 12.55 -3.34
N CYS A 122 -7.95 12.93 -2.21
CA CYS A 122 -8.59 12.01 -1.29
C CYS A 122 -9.79 12.77 -0.72
N VAL A 123 -10.96 12.13 -0.72
CA VAL A 123 -12.16 12.80 -0.25
C VAL A 123 -12.80 11.92 0.81
N ARG A 124 -13.02 12.48 1.98
CA ARG A 124 -13.68 11.74 3.05
C ARG A 124 -15.18 11.78 2.84
N ILE A 125 -15.79 10.63 2.75
CA ILE A 125 -17.22 10.57 2.42
C ILE A 125 -18.06 11.26 3.49
N ARG A 126 -17.71 11.06 4.77
CA ARG A 126 -18.55 11.58 5.85
C ARG A 126 -18.57 13.11 5.86
N THR A 127 -17.46 13.75 5.59
CA THR A 127 -17.36 15.20 5.77
C THR A 127 -17.20 15.96 4.47
N GLY A 128 -16.78 15.29 3.39
CA GLY A 128 -16.45 15.98 2.16
C GLY A 128 -15.09 16.65 2.17
N GLU A 129 -14.32 16.49 3.25
CA GLU A 129 -12.98 17.05 3.30
C GLU A 129 -12.10 16.42 2.25
N ARG A 130 -11.12 17.18 1.77
CA ARG A 130 -10.28 16.75 0.68
C ARG A 130 -8.81 16.89 1.05
N GLY A 131 -7.98 16.15 0.34
CA GLY A 131 -6.52 16.25 0.48
C GLY A 131 -6.04 15.71 1.81
N PRO A 132 -5.01 16.34 2.37
CA PRO A 132 -4.40 15.82 3.60
C PRO A 132 -5.37 15.70 4.76
N GLU A 133 -6.38 16.56 4.80
CA GLU A 133 -7.34 16.51 5.89
C GLU A 133 -8.31 15.34 5.79
N ALA A 134 -8.37 14.72 4.63
CA ALA A 134 -9.25 13.58 4.42
C ALA A 134 -8.60 12.25 4.83
N ILE A 135 -7.32 12.26 5.11
CA ILE A 135 -6.58 11.05 5.45
C ILE A 135 -6.98 10.53 6.83
#